data_e0837d7ce2386a5dde176b5a4b06bd79
#
_entry.id   e0837d7ce2386a5dde176b5a4b06bd79
#
_cell.length_a   1.000
_cell.length_b   1.000
_cell.length_c   1.000
_cell.angle_alpha   90.00
_cell.angle_beta   90.00
_cell.angle_gamma   90.00
#
_symmetry.space_group_name_H-M   'P 1'
#
loop_
_entity.id
_entity.type
_entity.pdbx_description
1 polymer ?
#
loop_
_entity_poly.entity_id
_entity_poly.type
_entity_poly.pdbx_seq_one_letter_code
_entity_poly.pdbx_strand_id
1 'polypeptide(L)'
;MNAVTFPGSLDALSSIRQYVKTVAEAAGLDHSAAYNLILAVDEIATNVIEHGYREAGLKGDISVAAARDNDVLEIRLTDTGKPYDPTEHPETNDIEPSKELQDRPVGGLGIMLAKHGVDDLQYEATGSGNICRFLVRLKRPAEHIRRTPSQNPWDDRRKLHVLLRISKSLAQQIELDRLLKLIVEEVNAAMQAERSNVLLLDREKPGELVTRVSDGVGAQEIRIPIGVGIAGMTAQTRQIINVPDAYKDSRFNSAVDTASGFRTKSLLAIPIMAEDDQLVGVVEVMNKKGGGAFTREDEGFLEAICGDISIALRRAEMVEAYLKGQIITKSLQLARDIQMGLVPKDFPALPEFKEVDIFATMIPALEVGGDLYDFFPLDKDRICFVIGDVSDKGIPAALFMSMARTAFKMSALASPESISATMRRVNEFLSESNQSQMFVTALAGILDLRTGCVEYADAGHEPPFILQPSGVVSKVEKVGGVALGFCPDLCFHSGALKLNRGDALVLYTDGVNEAMNPGRQLFGADAIEQSLSRVGRPVSSERIIRELLGKVRVFVGAAQQNDDITMLVIRYLGRGEGTVNLAAAD
;
A
#
# COMPACT_ATOMS: atom_id res chain seq x y z
N MET A 1 35.27 19.81 10.64
CA MET A 1 34.91 20.73 9.53
C MET A 1 33.77 21.61 10.02
N ASN A 2 33.65 22.85 9.49
CA ASN A 2 32.63 23.79 9.98
C ASN A 2 31.24 23.36 9.51
N ALA A 3 30.22 23.54 10.37
CA ALA A 3 28.83 23.34 10.00
C ALA A 3 28.41 24.36 8.92
N VAL A 4 27.63 23.90 7.94
CA VAL A 4 27.05 24.73 6.88
C VAL A 4 25.53 24.67 7.03
N THR A 5 24.88 25.84 7.00
CA THR A 5 23.43 25.96 7.16
C THR A 5 22.79 26.23 5.80
N PHE A 6 21.69 25.52 5.53
CA PHE A 6 20.90 25.59 4.31
C PHE A 6 19.45 25.90 4.66
N PRO A 7 18.71 26.64 3.80
CA PRO A 7 17.28 26.84 4.02
C PRO A 7 16.52 25.51 3.97
N GLY A 8 15.49 25.33 4.81
CA GLY A 8 14.62 24.14 4.84
C GLY A 8 13.65 24.10 3.65
N SER A 9 14.17 24.06 2.43
CA SER A 9 13.42 24.03 1.18
C SER A 9 14.00 23.00 0.19
N LEU A 10 13.17 22.46 -0.69
CA LEU A 10 13.60 21.45 -1.67
C LEU A 10 14.72 21.93 -2.60
N ASP A 11 14.81 23.24 -2.86
CA ASP A 11 15.88 23.83 -3.68
C ASP A 11 17.26 23.70 -3.02
N ALA A 12 17.32 23.57 -1.69
CA ALA A 12 18.57 23.42 -0.95
C ALA A 12 19.19 22.02 -1.05
N LEU A 13 18.41 20.99 -1.45
CA LEU A 13 18.89 19.60 -1.54
C LEU A 13 20.11 19.45 -2.44
N SER A 14 20.17 20.17 -3.55
CA SER A 14 21.32 20.12 -4.46
C SER A 14 22.61 20.61 -3.79
N SER A 15 22.52 21.63 -2.95
CA SER A 15 23.65 22.19 -2.21
C SER A 15 24.08 21.28 -1.05
N ILE A 16 23.12 20.64 -0.36
CA ILE A 16 23.37 19.63 0.68
C ILE A 16 24.12 18.44 0.07
N ARG A 17 23.64 17.89 -1.04
CA ARG A 17 24.32 16.81 -1.77
C ARG A 17 25.75 17.15 -2.15
N GLN A 18 25.98 18.36 -2.67
CA GLN A 18 27.31 18.80 -3.06
C GLN A 18 28.26 18.95 -1.86
N TYR A 19 27.76 19.42 -0.72
CA TYR A 19 28.54 19.50 0.52
C TYR A 19 28.94 18.10 1.00
N VAL A 20 27.99 17.17 1.10
CA VAL A 20 28.24 15.78 1.55
C VAL A 20 29.23 15.09 0.61
N LYS A 21 29.08 15.26 -0.71
CA LYS A 21 30.01 14.74 -1.71
C LYS A 21 31.43 15.23 -1.47
N THR A 22 31.62 16.53 -1.30
CA THR A 22 32.94 17.13 -1.08
C THR A 22 33.59 16.59 0.19
N VAL A 23 32.80 16.41 1.25
CA VAL A 23 33.27 15.84 2.52
C VAL A 23 33.64 14.38 2.39
N ALA A 24 32.81 13.57 1.71
CA ALA A 24 33.06 12.14 1.49
C ALA A 24 34.35 11.90 0.68
N GLU A 25 34.54 12.69 -0.38
CA GLU A 25 35.75 12.67 -1.21
C GLU A 25 37.00 13.07 -0.38
N ALA A 26 36.91 14.14 0.42
CA ALA A 26 38.00 14.59 1.27
C ALA A 26 38.34 13.60 2.41
N ALA A 27 37.35 12.85 2.87
CA ALA A 27 37.54 11.79 3.87
C ALA A 27 38.17 10.51 3.30
N GLY A 28 38.19 10.36 1.97
CA GLY A 28 38.75 9.20 1.29
C GLY A 28 37.81 8.00 1.24
N LEU A 29 36.49 8.23 1.31
CA LEU A 29 35.50 7.19 1.05
C LEU A 29 35.61 6.70 -0.40
N ASP A 30 35.40 5.40 -0.61
CA ASP A 30 35.22 4.89 -1.95
C ASP A 30 33.91 5.41 -2.57
N HIS A 31 33.79 5.28 -3.88
CA HIS A 31 32.69 5.88 -4.63
C HIS A 31 31.32 5.32 -4.21
N SER A 32 31.23 4.03 -3.88
CA SER A 32 29.99 3.38 -3.43
C SER A 32 29.58 3.89 -2.06
N ALA A 33 30.49 3.89 -1.10
CA ALA A 33 30.21 4.41 0.25
C ALA A 33 29.88 5.91 0.24
N ALA A 34 30.59 6.69 -0.61
CA ALA A 34 30.27 8.12 -0.78
C ALA A 34 28.88 8.34 -1.37
N TYR A 35 28.51 7.55 -2.38
CA TYR A 35 27.20 7.62 -3.01
C TYR A 35 26.08 7.24 -2.03
N ASN A 36 26.23 6.13 -1.30
CA ASN A 36 25.27 5.67 -0.31
C ASN A 36 25.07 6.70 0.81
N LEU A 37 26.16 7.31 1.26
CA LEU A 37 26.09 8.40 2.26
C LEU A 37 25.34 9.63 1.72
N ILE A 38 25.59 10.02 0.47
CA ILE A 38 24.88 11.14 -0.16
C ILE A 38 23.38 10.83 -0.26
N LEU A 39 23.03 9.62 -0.68
CA LEU A 39 21.63 9.19 -0.80
C LEU A 39 20.95 9.16 0.56
N ALA A 40 21.61 8.61 1.59
CA ALA A 40 21.09 8.55 2.94
C ALA A 40 20.79 9.95 3.51
N VAL A 41 21.71 10.89 3.33
CA VAL A 41 21.52 12.28 3.80
C VAL A 41 20.44 13.00 3.00
N ASP A 42 20.37 12.78 1.69
CA ASP A 42 19.35 13.38 0.81
C ASP A 42 17.94 12.95 1.20
N GLU A 43 17.72 11.66 1.47
CA GLU A 43 16.44 11.10 1.89
C GLU A 43 15.97 11.66 3.24
N ILE A 44 16.86 11.71 4.23
CA ILE A 44 16.51 12.28 5.54
C ILE A 44 16.28 13.79 5.44
N ALA A 45 17.09 14.54 4.67
CA ALA A 45 16.88 15.97 4.44
C ALA A 45 15.55 16.25 3.74
N THR A 46 15.16 15.40 2.76
CA THR A 46 13.85 15.50 2.09
C THR A 46 12.70 15.29 3.07
N ASN A 47 12.78 14.27 3.92
CA ASN A 47 11.76 14.01 4.95
C ASN A 47 11.64 15.16 5.97
N VAL A 48 12.75 15.74 6.40
CA VAL A 48 12.75 16.93 7.28
C VAL A 48 12.06 18.10 6.60
N ILE A 49 12.34 18.35 5.31
CA ILE A 49 11.73 19.46 4.57
C ILE A 49 10.24 19.24 4.35
N GLU A 50 9.83 18.05 3.92
CA GLU A 50 8.43 17.77 3.62
C GLU A 50 7.59 17.59 4.88
N HIS A 51 7.96 16.68 5.77
CA HIS A 51 7.17 16.32 6.95
C HIS A 51 7.50 17.18 8.17
N GLY A 52 8.77 17.51 8.36
CA GLY A 52 9.21 18.33 9.49
C GLY A 52 8.83 19.79 9.37
N TYR A 53 8.90 20.37 8.18
CA TYR A 53 8.62 21.80 7.95
C TYR A 53 7.32 22.04 7.18
N ARG A 54 7.20 21.53 5.95
CA ARG A 54 6.11 21.89 5.02
C ARG A 54 4.74 21.44 5.53
N GLU A 55 4.58 20.16 5.86
CA GLU A 55 3.31 19.61 6.37
C GLU A 55 2.98 20.12 7.78
N ALA A 56 3.99 20.36 8.60
CA ALA A 56 3.83 20.94 9.93
C ALA A 56 3.57 22.46 9.91
N GLY A 57 3.63 23.11 8.74
CA GLY A 57 3.47 24.58 8.62
C GLY A 57 4.60 25.37 9.27
N LEU A 58 5.77 24.75 9.51
CA LEU A 58 6.94 25.36 10.12
C LEU A 58 7.90 25.88 9.04
N LYS A 59 8.77 26.81 9.44
CA LYS A 59 9.91 27.27 8.63
C LYS A 59 11.16 27.17 9.49
N GLY A 60 12.26 26.72 8.91
CA GLY A 60 13.53 26.59 9.60
C GLY A 60 14.66 26.31 8.63
N ASP A 61 15.85 26.14 9.18
CA ASP A 61 17.06 25.86 8.45
C ASP A 61 17.55 24.43 8.78
N ILE A 62 18.29 23.83 7.87
CA ILE A 62 18.98 22.55 8.05
C ILE A 62 20.47 22.83 8.13
N SER A 63 21.11 22.44 9.23
CA SER A 63 22.55 22.55 9.41
C SER A 63 23.20 21.18 9.18
N VAL A 64 24.21 21.12 8.31
CA VAL A 64 24.97 19.90 8.03
C VAL A 64 26.42 20.13 8.46
N ALA A 65 26.90 19.26 9.34
CA ALA A 65 28.28 19.28 9.83
C ALA A 65 28.95 17.94 9.54
N ALA A 66 30.26 17.94 9.38
CA ALA A 66 31.04 16.73 9.22
C ALA A 66 32.15 16.67 10.28
N ALA A 67 32.32 15.51 10.86
CA ALA A 67 33.43 15.19 11.76
C ALA A 67 34.11 13.89 11.31
N ARG A 68 35.41 13.80 11.55
CA ARG A 68 36.17 12.57 11.33
C ARG A 68 36.85 12.20 12.63
N ASP A 69 36.58 11.03 13.13
CA ASP A 69 37.25 10.46 14.28
C ASP A 69 37.89 9.12 13.86
N ASN A 70 39.24 9.10 13.85
CA ASN A 70 40.05 7.96 13.39
C ASN A 70 39.58 7.38 12.04
N ASP A 71 38.88 6.25 12.07
CA ASP A 71 38.42 5.49 10.91
C ASP A 71 36.92 5.64 10.64
N VAL A 72 36.24 6.63 11.24
CA VAL A 72 34.82 6.89 11.05
C VAL A 72 34.60 8.32 10.57
N LEU A 73 33.83 8.48 9.51
CA LEU A 73 33.25 9.76 9.08
C LEU A 73 31.84 9.88 9.64
N GLU A 74 31.58 10.94 10.40
CA GLU A 74 30.25 11.33 10.86
C GLU A 74 29.75 12.50 10.03
N ILE A 75 28.57 12.39 9.44
CA ILE A 75 27.78 13.51 8.95
C ILE A 75 26.64 13.73 9.95
N ARG A 76 26.49 14.98 10.40
CA ARG A 76 25.44 15.38 11.33
C ARG A 76 24.50 16.36 10.67
N LEU A 77 23.22 16.00 10.56
CA LEU A 77 22.16 16.85 10.09
C LEU A 77 21.35 17.32 11.31
N THR A 78 21.18 18.64 11.46
CA THR A 78 20.42 19.25 12.56
C THR A 78 19.33 20.14 11.99
N ASP A 79 18.11 20.01 12.51
CA ASP A 79 16.95 20.77 12.10
C ASP A 79 16.08 21.17 13.29
N THR A 80 15.13 22.09 13.07
CA THR A 80 14.17 22.56 14.06
C THR A 80 12.72 22.18 13.72
N GLY A 81 12.54 21.22 12.81
CA GLY A 81 11.25 20.73 12.39
C GLY A 81 10.54 19.88 13.44
N LYS A 82 9.35 19.43 13.10
CA LYS A 82 8.61 18.47 13.93
C LYS A 82 9.45 17.20 14.12
N PRO A 83 9.62 16.70 15.36
CA PRO A 83 10.35 15.48 15.62
C PRO A 83 9.80 14.28 14.82
N TYR A 84 10.70 13.55 14.19
CA TYR A 84 10.40 12.33 13.45
C TYR A 84 11.62 11.41 13.52
N ASP A 85 11.47 10.26 14.18
CA ASP A 85 12.55 9.28 14.34
C ASP A 85 12.61 8.31 13.16
N PRO A 86 13.59 8.46 12.27
CA PRO A 86 13.76 7.53 11.15
C PRO A 86 14.23 6.14 11.59
N THR A 87 14.71 5.97 12.84
CA THR A 87 15.24 4.69 13.32
C THR A 87 14.15 3.77 13.85
N GLU A 88 12.97 4.29 14.23
CA GLU A 88 11.83 3.52 14.76
C GLU A 88 10.97 2.86 13.67
N HIS A 89 11.22 3.13 12.39
CA HIS A 89 10.49 2.43 11.33
C HIS A 89 10.87 0.95 11.29
N PRO A 90 9.88 0.03 11.32
CA PRO A 90 10.15 -1.40 11.27
C PRO A 90 10.89 -1.77 9.99
N GLU A 91 11.93 -2.58 10.12
CA GLU A 91 12.59 -3.20 8.98
C GLU A 91 11.59 -4.07 8.22
N THR A 92 11.57 -3.97 6.90
CA THR A 92 10.66 -4.74 6.04
C THR A 92 10.85 -6.26 6.13
N ASN A 93 11.84 -6.74 6.86
CA ASN A 93 12.06 -8.16 7.12
C ASN A 93 11.05 -8.79 8.11
N ASP A 94 10.31 -7.97 8.89
CA ASP A 94 9.22 -8.44 9.75
C ASP A 94 7.86 -8.51 9.03
N ILE A 95 7.83 -8.19 7.75
CA ILE A 95 6.64 -8.36 6.93
C ILE A 95 6.58 -9.81 6.48
N GLU A 96 5.87 -10.64 7.25
CA GLU A 96 5.50 -11.98 6.81
C GLU A 96 4.93 -11.92 5.39
N PRO A 97 5.33 -12.83 4.48
CA PRO A 97 4.82 -12.86 3.10
C PRO A 97 3.29 -13.04 3.00
N SER A 98 2.65 -13.38 4.13
CA SER A 98 1.22 -13.61 4.28
C SER A 98 0.41 -12.35 4.62
N LYS A 99 1.03 -11.20 4.93
CA LYS A 99 0.30 -9.96 5.15
C LYS A 99 -0.07 -9.32 3.82
N GLU A 100 -1.35 -9.11 3.62
CA GLU A 100 -1.92 -8.46 2.44
C GLU A 100 -1.27 -7.08 2.21
N LEU A 101 -1.18 -6.67 0.95
CA LEU A 101 -0.53 -5.41 0.52
C LEU A 101 -1.07 -4.16 1.26
N GLN A 102 -2.25 -4.26 1.84
CA GLN A 102 -2.99 -3.20 2.52
C GLN A 102 -2.43 -2.83 3.91
N ASP A 103 -1.68 -3.73 4.55
CA ASP A 103 -1.07 -3.52 5.87
C ASP A 103 0.34 -2.91 5.82
N ARG A 104 0.80 -2.49 4.64
CA ARG A 104 2.13 -1.90 4.46
C ARG A 104 2.06 -0.38 4.63
N PRO A 105 2.83 0.22 5.55
CA PRO A 105 2.84 1.65 5.73
C PRO A 105 3.25 2.36 4.44
N VAL A 106 2.47 3.35 4.02
CA VAL A 106 2.77 4.24 2.90
C VAL A 106 3.92 5.15 3.31
N GLY A 107 5.10 4.98 2.70
CA GLY A 107 6.32 5.70 3.03
C GLY A 107 7.29 4.84 3.85
N GLY A 108 8.58 4.89 3.56
CA GLY A 108 9.62 4.16 4.31
C GLY A 108 10.77 3.67 3.43
N LEU A 109 10.60 3.70 2.10
CA LEU A 109 11.67 3.28 1.18
C LEU A 109 12.92 4.16 1.33
N GLY A 110 12.73 5.49 1.44
CA GLY A 110 13.81 6.43 1.63
C GLY A 110 14.56 6.21 2.94
N ILE A 111 13.84 5.93 4.02
CA ILE A 111 14.44 5.63 5.33
C ILE A 111 15.18 4.31 5.31
N MET A 112 14.65 3.29 4.64
CA MET A 112 15.33 2.01 4.47
C MET A 112 16.62 2.18 3.68
N LEU A 113 16.61 2.95 2.58
CA LEU A 113 17.79 3.29 1.81
C LEU A 113 18.81 4.07 2.65
N ALA A 114 18.34 4.99 3.50
CA ALA A 114 19.21 5.73 4.43
C ALA A 114 19.87 4.80 5.46
N LYS A 115 19.13 3.86 6.05
CA LYS A 115 19.66 2.88 7.02
C LYS A 115 20.69 1.94 6.39
N HIS A 116 20.42 1.44 5.18
CA HIS A 116 21.35 0.52 4.49
C HIS A 116 22.51 1.24 3.78
N GLY A 117 22.42 2.54 3.60
CA GLY A 117 23.44 3.36 2.94
C GLY A 117 24.63 3.74 3.83
N VAL A 118 24.55 3.54 5.14
CA VAL A 118 25.57 3.91 6.12
C VAL A 118 25.80 2.77 7.11
N ASP A 119 26.95 2.76 7.81
CA ASP A 119 27.27 1.70 8.79
C ASP A 119 26.43 1.83 10.08
N ASP A 120 26.00 3.08 10.43
CA ASP A 120 25.09 3.32 11.55
C ASP A 120 24.33 4.64 11.33
N LEU A 121 23.05 4.66 11.69
CA LEU A 121 22.17 5.83 11.63
C LEU A 121 21.57 6.07 13.02
N GLN A 122 21.86 7.23 13.61
CA GLN A 122 21.40 7.61 14.94
C GLN A 122 20.51 8.84 14.88
N TYR A 123 19.45 8.84 15.67
CA TYR A 123 18.53 9.97 15.82
C TYR A 123 18.45 10.41 17.28
N GLU A 124 18.36 11.73 17.50
CA GLU A 124 18.22 12.32 18.82
C GLU A 124 17.30 13.55 18.75
N ALA A 125 16.16 13.49 19.41
CA ALA A 125 15.30 14.66 19.60
C ALA A 125 15.83 15.48 20.78
N THR A 126 16.09 16.77 20.56
CA THR A 126 16.56 17.71 21.58
C THR A 126 15.47 18.71 21.91
N GLY A 127 15.60 19.44 23.03
CA GLY A 127 14.65 20.49 23.39
C GLY A 127 14.59 21.68 22.40
N SER A 128 15.51 21.75 21.42
CA SER A 128 15.62 22.83 20.43
C SER A 128 15.54 22.35 18.97
N GLY A 129 15.36 21.07 18.72
CA GLY A 129 15.28 20.47 17.36
C GLY A 129 15.71 19.03 17.33
N ASN A 130 16.05 18.53 16.14
CA ASN A 130 16.40 17.15 15.89
C ASN A 130 17.84 17.03 15.39
N ILE A 131 18.51 15.94 15.71
CA ILE A 131 19.85 15.61 15.24
C ILE A 131 19.84 14.21 14.64
N CYS A 132 20.25 14.10 13.39
CA CYS A 132 20.46 12.81 12.71
C CYS A 132 21.95 12.65 12.41
N ARG A 133 22.56 11.52 12.84
CA ARG A 133 23.98 11.24 12.64
C ARG A 133 24.13 10.03 11.72
N PHE A 134 24.90 10.20 10.66
CA PHE A 134 25.26 9.19 9.69
C PHE A 134 26.72 8.80 9.89
N LEU A 135 26.99 7.56 10.24
CA LEU A 135 28.34 7.07 10.51
C LEU A 135 28.78 6.12 9.40
N VAL A 136 29.96 6.37 8.84
CA VAL A 136 30.55 5.55 7.78
C VAL A 136 32.01 5.25 8.12
N ARG A 137 32.38 3.98 8.10
CA ARG A 137 33.76 3.53 8.36
C ARG A 137 34.64 3.79 7.15
N LEU A 138 35.77 4.44 7.38
CA LEU A 138 36.73 4.80 6.34
C LEU A 138 37.62 3.64 5.90
N LYS A 139 37.77 2.62 6.77
CA LYS A 139 38.49 1.38 6.47
C LYS A 139 37.56 0.21 6.68
N ARG A 140 37.18 -0.46 5.61
CA ARG A 140 36.65 -1.81 5.72
C ARG A 140 37.79 -2.76 6.09
N PRO A 141 37.63 -3.73 7.03
CA PRO A 141 38.64 -4.76 7.26
C PRO A 141 38.87 -5.45 5.91
N ALA A 142 40.07 -5.34 5.40
CA ALA A 142 40.49 -6.10 4.22
C ALA A 142 40.57 -7.57 4.64
N GLU A 143 39.55 -8.37 4.34
CA GLU A 143 39.69 -9.80 4.27
C GLU A 143 40.75 -10.09 3.21
N HIS A 144 41.78 -10.80 3.63
CA HIS A 144 43.01 -11.06 2.93
C HIS A 144 42.77 -11.77 1.59
N ILE A 145 42.57 -11.03 0.53
CA ILE A 145 43.00 -11.45 -0.80
C ILE A 145 44.39 -10.86 -0.97
N ARG A 146 45.44 -11.71 -0.83
CA ARG A 146 46.80 -11.37 -1.23
C ARG A 146 46.78 -11.08 -2.73
N ARG A 147 46.56 -9.81 -3.11
CA ARG A 147 46.80 -9.33 -4.45
C ARG A 147 48.29 -9.24 -4.62
N THR A 148 48.86 -10.09 -5.47
CA THR A 148 50.13 -9.81 -6.13
C THR A 148 49.89 -8.55 -7.00
N PRO A 149 50.67 -7.47 -6.85
CA PRO A 149 50.54 -6.28 -7.68
C PRO A 149 50.66 -6.69 -9.15
N SER A 150 49.74 -6.27 -9.99
CA SER A 150 49.89 -6.42 -11.43
C SER A 150 51.13 -5.61 -11.88
N GLN A 151 51.90 -6.18 -12.79
CA GLN A 151 53.12 -5.54 -13.28
C GLN A 151 52.88 -4.32 -14.18
N ASN A 152 51.58 -3.93 -14.40
CA ASN A 152 51.25 -2.80 -15.27
C ASN A 152 50.25 -1.85 -14.59
N PRO A 153 50.68 -0.73 -13.97
CA PRO A 153 49.81 0.25 -13.30
C PRO A 153 48.80 0.94 -14.24
N TRP A 154 49.03 0.91 -15.54
CA TRP A 154 48.14 1.49 -16.54
C TRP A 154 46.89 0.64 -16.79
N ASP A 155 47.01 -0.66 -16.64
CA ASP A 155 45.89 -1.58 -16.83
C ASP A 155 44.87 -1.46 -15.68
N ASP A 156 45.34 -1.32 -14.44
CA ASP A 156 44.50 -1.15 -13.26
C ASP A 156 43.71 0.19 -13.30
N ARG A 157 44.33 1.29 -13.77
CA ARG A 157 43.63 2.55 -13.97
C ARG A 157 42.54 2.47 -15.02
N ARG A 158 42.78 1.74 -16.09
CA ARG A 158 41.79 1.54 -17.17
C ARG A 158 40.61 0.72 -16.68
N LYS A 159 40.86 -0.37 -15.94
CA LYS A 159 39.83 -1.20 -15.32
C LYS A 159 38.98 -0.40 -14.33
N LEU A 160 39.60 0.41 -13.47
CA LEU A 160 38.90 1.29 -12.56
C LEU A 160 38.02 2.31 -13.28
N HIS A 161 38.51 2.89 -14.39
CA HIS A 161 37.72 3.85 -15.19
C HIS A 161 36.49 3.21 -15.84
N VAL A 162 36.61 1.97 -16.28
CA VAL A 162 35.51 1.18 -16.85
C VAL A 162 34.49 0.84 -15.75
N LEU A 163 34.91 0.38 -14.58
CA LEU A 163 34.02 0.12 -13.44
C LEU A 163 33.22 1.38 -13.04
N LEU A 164 33.89 2.52 -12.89
CA LEU A 164 33.23 3.78 -12.56
C LEU A 164 32.21 4.22 -13.61
N ARG A 165 32.51 3.97 -14.90
CA ARG A 165 31.57 4.28 -15.99
C ARG A 165 30.35 3.38 -15.95
N ILE A 166 30.55 2.08 -15.75
CA ILE A 166 29.49 1.07 -15.64
C ILE A 166 28.60 1.41 -14.44
N SER A 167 29.18 1.58 -13.27
CA SER A 167 28.48 1.93 -12.04
C SER A 167 27.62 3.21 -12.23
N LYS A 168 28.19 4.25 -12.85
CA LYS A 168 27.44 5.49 -13.15
C LYS A 168 26.29 5.26 -14.14
N SER A 169 26.51 4.48 -15.19
CA SER A 169 25.48 4.18 -16.20
C SER A 169 24.33 3.37 -15.59
N LEU A 170 24.66 2.36 -14.79
CA LEU A 170 23.67 1.53 -14.08
C LEU A 170 22.89 2.35 -13.05
N ALA A 171 23.56 3.29 -12.36
CA ALA A 171 22.91 4.15 -11.37
C ALA A 171 21.86 5.10 -11.95
N GLN A 172 21.92 5.44 -13.21
CA GLN A 172 20.99 6.36 -13.89
C GLN A 172 19.75 5.64 -14.46
N GLN A 173 19.79 4.32 -14.63
CA GLN A 173 18.70 3.56 -15.22
C GLN A 173 17.81 2.96 -14.13
N ILE A 174 16.50 3.23 -14.20
CA ILE A 174 15.50 2.78 -13.23
C ILE A 174 14.60 1.69 -13.84
N GLU A 175 14.38 1.72 -15.14
CA GLU A 175 13.54 0.74 -15.84
C GLU A 175 14.29 -0.58 -16.01
N LEU A 176 13.76 -1.66 -15.44
CA LEU A 176 14.44 -2.96 -15.37
C LEU A 176 14.87 -3.50 -16.74
N ASP A 177 13.98 -3.46 -17.74
CA ASP A 177 14.29 -3.99 -19.08
C ASP A 177 15.40 -3.21 -19.79
N ARG A 178 15.43 -1.89 -19.59
CA ARG A 178 16.52 -1.05 -20.12
C ARG A 178 17.82 -1.25 -19.35
N LEU A 179 17.71 -1.44 -18.04
CA LEU A 179 18.86 -1.75 -17.19
C LEU A 179 19.52 -3.06 -17.62
N LEU A 180 18.75 -4.12 -17.85
CA LEU A 180 19.27 -5.41 -18.29
C LEU A 180 19.99 -5.32 -19.64
N LYS A 181 19.43 -4.57 -20.60
CA LYS A 181 20.10 -4.31 -21.90
C LYS A 181 21.43 -3.59 -21.71
N LEU A 182 21.43 -2.54 -20.90
CA LEU A 182 22.64 -1.78 -20.59
C LEU A 182 23.71 -2.66 -19.92
N ILE A 183 23.30 -3.53 -18.98
CA ILE A 183 24.21 -4.50 -18.32
C ILE A 183 24.88 -5.39 -19.36
N VAL A 184 24.11 -6.00 -20.26
CA VAL A 184 24.64 -6.89 -21.30
C VAL A 184 25.65 -6.14 -22.21
N GLU A 185 25.30 -4.92 -22.66
CA GLU A 185 26.16 -4.10 -23.51
C GLU A 185 27.47 -3.72 -22.79
N GLU A 186 27.38 -3.23 -21.56
CA GLU A 186 28.57 -2.82 -20.78
C GLU A 186 29.45 -4.00 -20.39
N VAL A 187 28.86 -5.14 -20.00
CA VAL A 187 29.60 -6.37 -19.69
C VAL A 187 30.32 -6.89 -20.94
N ASN A 188 29.65 -6.96 -22.12
CA ASN A 188 30.30 -7.36 -23.37
C ASN A 188 31.48 -6.48 -23.72
N ALA A 189 31.32 -5.16 -23.58
CA ALA A 189 32.38 -4.20 -23.87
C ALA A 189 33.55 -4.32 -22.88
N ALA A 190 33.26 -4.44 -21.60
CA ALA A 190 34.25 -4.52 -20.55
C ALA A 190 35.06 -5.82 -20.58
N MET A 191 34.39 -6.95 -20.80
CA MET A 191 34.99 -8.29 -20.84
C MET A 191 35.58 -8.65 -22.19
N GLN A 192 35.39 -7.78 -23.21
CA GLN A 192 35.75 -8.08 -24.61
C GLN A 192 35.18 -9.45 -25.05
N ALA A 193 33.93 -9.72 -24.68
CA ALA A 193 33.23 -10.95 -25.04
C ALA A 193 32.45 -10.82 -26.34
N GLU A 194 32.19 -11.94 -27.03
CA GLU A 194 31.34 -11.96 -28.21
C GLU A 194 29.87 -11.85 -27.82
N ARG A 195 29.51 -12.44 -26.63
CA ARG A 195 28.13 -12.44 -26.11
C ARG A 195 28.16 -12.48 -24.58
N SER A 196 27.15 -11.87 -23.96
CA SER A 196 26.82 -12.09 -22.54
C SER A 196 25.33 -12.28 -22.34
N ASN A 197 24.97 -12.94 -21.26
CA ASN A 197 23.59 -13.11 -20.79
C ASN A 197 23.50 -12.72 -19.32
N VAL A 198 22.36 -12.16 -18.94
CA VAL A 198 21.98 -11.99 -17.55
C VAL A 198 20.74 -12.84 -17.30
N LEU A 199 20.87 -13.79 -16.41
CA LEU A 199 19.80 -14.69 -16.00
C LEU A 199 19.40 -14.31 -14.57
N LEU A 200 18.12 -13.99 -14.35
CA LEU A 200 17.60 -13.66 -13.02
C LEU A 200 16.88 -14.87 -12.42
N LEU A 201 16.87 -14.94 -11.10
CA LEU A 201 16.05 -15.92 -10.39
C LEU A 201 14.57 -15.64 -10.64
N ASP A 202 13.80 -16.64 -11.08
CA ASP A 202 12.36 -16.51 -11.29
C ASP A 202 11.64 -16.50 -9.93
N ARG A 203 10.90 -15.42 -9.64
CA ARG A 203 10.13 -15.28 -8.39
C ARG A 203 8.82 -16.07 -8.41
N GLU A 204 8.25 -16.29 -9.60
CA GLU A 204 6.99 -17.04 -9.75
C GLU A 204 7.25 -18.55 -9.73
N LYS A 205 8.44 -18.98 -10.18
CA LYS A 205 8.87 -20.37 -10.18
C LYS A 205 10.22 -20.51 -9.49
N PRO A 206 10.25 -20.56 -8.16
CA PRO A 206 11.48 -20.76 -7.40
C PRO A 206 12.19 -22.03 -7.85
N GLY A 207 13.47 -21.90 -8.22
CA GLY A 207 14.29 -23.02 -8.73
C GLY A 207 14.65 -22.92 -10.21
N GLU A 208 14.19 -21.87 -10.92
CA GLU A 208 14.58 -21.58 -12.30
C GLU A 208 15.28 -20.23 -12.42
N LEU A 209 16.23 -20.15 -13.33
CA LEU A 209 16.79 -18.91 -13.85
C LEU A 209 16.09 -18.56 -15.16
N VAL A 210 15.77 -17.29 -15.34
CA VAL A 210 15.12 -16.78 -16.55
C VAL A 210 15.95 -15.68 -17.19
N THR A 211 16.21 -15.75 -18.49
CA THR A 211 16.81 -14.64 -19.22
C THR A 211 15.75 -13.73 -19.79
N ARG A 212 15.82 -12.44 -19.47
CA ARG A 212 14.93 -11.42 -20.05
C ARG A 212 15.57 -10.66 -21.21
N VAL A 213 16.91 -10.71 -21.31
CA VAL A 213 17.65 -10.04 -22.38
C VAL A 213 18.87 -10.89 -22.72
N SER A 214 19.00 -11.25 -24.02
CA SER A 214 20.20 -11.84 -24.59
C SER A 214 20.59 -11.08 -25.85
N ASP A 215 21.89 -10.85 -26.05
CA ASP A 215 22.40 -10.23 -27.26
C ASP A 215 22.35 -11.24 -28.43
N GLY A 216 21.66 -10.87 -29.52
CA GLY A 216 21.73 -11.57 -30.80
C GLY A 216 20.72 -12.67 -31.11
N VAL A 217 19.72 -12.94 -30.27
CA VAL A 217 18.58 -13.81 -30.61
C VAL A 217 17.28 -13.07 -30.29
N GLY A 218 16.34 -13.03 -31.23
CA GLY A 218 15.02 -12.45 -31.02
C GLY A 218 14.42 -13.00 -29.72
N ALA A 219 13.72 -12.17 -29.00
CA ALA A 219 13.22 -12.26 -27.63
C ALA A 219 12.59 -13.62 -27.21
N GLN A 220 13.35 -14.72 -27.26
CA GLN A 220 12.96 -15.97 -26.66
C GLN A 220 13.44 -15.99 -25.21
N GLU A 221 12.49 -16.06 -24.30
CA GLU A 221 12.74 -16.29 -22.88
C GLU A 221 13.38 -17.69 -22.71
N ILE A 222 14.62 -17.74 -22.24
CA ILE A 222 15.31 -19.00 -21.94
C ILE A 222 15.17 -19.25 -20.44
N ARG A 223 14.64 -20.41 -20.07
CA ARG A 223 14.52 -20.88 -18.68
C ARG A 223 15.51 -22.00 -18.42
N ILE A 224 16.26 -21.89 -17.33
CA ILE A 224 17.29 -22.85 -16.94
C ILE A 224 17.03 -23.26 -15.48
N PRO A 225 16.77 -24.56 -15.20
CA PRO A 225 16.66 -25.02 -13.83
C PRO A 225 17.98 -24.85 -13.07
N ILE A 226 17.92 -24.50 -11.78
CA ILE A 226 19.08 -24.48 -10.88
C ILE A 226 19.70 -25.88 -10.86
N GLY A 227 21.02 -25.94 -11.00
CA GLY A 227 21.80 -27.19 -11.09
C GLY A 227 21.93 -27.76 -12.52
N VAL A 228 21.31 -27.15 -13.53
CA VAL A 228 21.38 -27.60 -14.93
C VAL A 228 22.22 -26.64 -15.77
N GLY A 229 23.18 -27.17 -16.52
CA GLY A 229 24.10 -26.35 -17.32
C GLY A 229 25.08 -25.54 -16.46
N ILE A 230 25.88 -24.69 -17.11
CA ILE A 230 26.89 -23.87 -16.41
C ILE A 230 26.20 -22.80 -15.53
N ALA A 231 25.22 -22.06 -16.07
CA ALA A 231 24.49 -21.06 -15.30
C ALA A 231 23.75 -21.65 -14.12
N GLY A 232 23.01 -22.76 -14.31
CA GLY A 232 22.30 -23.44 -13.23
C GLY A 232 23.23 -23.98 -12.14
N MET A 233 24.39 -24.52 -12.51
CA MET A 233 25.43 -24.96 -11.56
C MET A 233 26.05 -23.77 -10.81
N THR A 234 26.31 -22.66 -11.49
CA THR A 234 26.77 -21.41 -10.87
C THR A 234 25.76 -20.91 -9.83
N ALA A 235 24.48 -20.94 -10.17
CA ALA A 235 23.40 -20.58 -9.24
C ALA A 235 23.33 -21.51 -8.03
N GLN A 236 23.46 -22.82 -8.23
CA GLN A 236 23.39 -23.81 -7.17
C GLN A 236 24.58 -23.73 -6.21
N THR A 237 25.79 -23.64 -6.76
CA THR A 237 27.04 -23.65 -5.97
C THR A 237 27.40 -22.28 -5.42
N ARG A 238 26.85 -21.21 -6.00
CA ARG A 238 27.23 -19.80 -5.74
C ARG A 238 28.71 -19.53 -5.95
N GLN A 239 29.34 -20.29 -6.84
CA GLN A 239 30.77 -20.19 -7.16
C GLN A 239 30.96 -19.76 -8.62
N ILE A 240 32.05 -19.08 -8.87
CA ILE A 240 32.50 -18.74 -10.22
C ILE A 240 32.84 -20.01 -10.98
N ILE A 241 32.32 -20.16 -12.19
CA ILE A 241 32.66 -21.28 -13.08
C ILE A 241 33.27 -20.70 -14.35
N ASN A 242 34.55 -21.02 -14.58
CA ASN A 242 35.29 -20.62 -15.79
C ASN A 242 35.59 -21.88 -16.62
N VAL A 243 35.08 -21.90 -17.85
CA VAL A 243 35.18 -23.04 -18.77
C VAL A 243 36.00 -22.64 -20.00
N PRO A 244 37.25 -23.12 -20.12
CA PRO A 244 38.14 -22.76 -21.24
C PRO A 244 37.70 -23.33 -22.60
N ASP A 245 37.01 -24.49 -22.61
CA ASP A 245 36.47 -25.17 -23.79
C ASP A 245 35.11 -25.77 -23.45
N ALA A 246 34.05 -25.09 -23.88
CA ALA A 246 32.66 -25.44 -23.51
C ALA A 246 32.27 -26.86 -23.94
N TYR A 247 32.71 -27.31 -25.11
CA TYR A 247 32.34 -28.63 -25.64
C TYR A 247 33.12 -29.80 -24.98
N LYS A 248 34.14 -29.51 -24.16
CA LYS A 248 34.85 -30.49 -23.35
C LYS A 248 34.33 -30.57 -21.92
N ASP A 249 33.50 -29.64 -21.50
CA ASP A 249 32.90 -29.63 -20.16
C ASP A 249 31.58 -30.40 -20.15
N SER A 250 31.48 -31.45 -19.35
CA SER A 250 30.30 -32.31 -19.27
C SER A 250 29.04 -31.59 -18.73
N ARG A 251 29.20 -30.44 -18.11
CA ARG A 251 28.11 -29.61 -17.59
C ARG A 251 27.50 -28.71 -18.66
N PHE A 252 28.21 -28.48 -19.78
CA PHE A 252 27.76 -27.61 -20.84
C PHE A 252 26.61 -28.23 -21.64
N ASN A 253 25.51 -27.45 -21.79
CA ASN A 253 24.36 -27.87 -22.59
C ASN A 253 24.41 -27.26 -24.00
N SER A 254 24.82 -28.06 -24.99
CA SER A 254 24.93 -27.63 -26.39
C SER A 254 23.59 -27.41 -27.11
N ALA A 255 22.46 -27.75 -26.49
CA ALA A 255 21.14 -27.56 -27.13
C ALA A 255 20.83 -26.07 -27.35
N VAL A 256 21.31 -25.19 -26.46
CA VAL A 256 21.15 -23.73 -26.61
C VAL A 256 21.94 -23.21 -27.81
N ASP A 257 23.17 -23.69 -28.02
CA ASP A 257 23.99 -23.36 -29.19
C ASP A 257 23.31 -23.78 -30.48
N THR A 258 22.76 -25.00 -30.50
CA THR A 258 22.04 -25.55 -31.67
C THR A 258 20.81 -24.71 -32.00
N ALA A 259 20.05 -24.28 -31.00
CA ALA A 259 18.84 -23.48 -31.19
C ALA A 259 19.15 -22.04 -31.64
N SER A 260 20.24 -21.45 -31.13
CA SER A 260 20.60 -20.05 -31.39
C SER A 260 21.53 -19.86 -32.60
N GLY A 261 22.13 -20.91 -33.12
CA GLY A 261 23.16 -20.86 -34.15
C GLY A 261 24.49 -20.24 -33.70
N PHE A 262 24.65 -19.95 -32.40
CA PHE A 262 25.86 -19.45 -31.78
C PHE A 262 26.76 -20.62 -31.31
N ARG A 263 28.05 -20.56 -31.50
CA ARG A 263 28.98 -21.59 -31.01
C ARG A 263 29.78 -21.07 -29.84
N THR A 264 29.49 -21.58 -28.68
CA THR A 264 30.21 -21.29 -27.44
C THR A 264 31.56 -22.02 -27.45
N LYS A 265 32.66 -21.28 -27.33
CA LYS A 265 34.03 -21.82 -27.25
C LYS A 265 34.52 -21.78 -25.79
N SER A 266 34.52 -20.60 -25.17
CA SER A 266 34.86 -20.37 -23.78
C SER A 266 33.72 -19.66 -23.05
N LEU A 267 33.52 -19.97 -21.78
CA LEU A 267 32.43 -19.42 -20.98
C LEU A 267 32.90 -19.12 -19.56
N LEU A 268 32.55 -17.95 -19.05
CA LEU A 268 32.71 -17.56 -17.66
C LEU A 268 31.34 -17.20 -17.09
N ALA A 269 30.94 -17.89 -16.00
CA ALA A 269 29.69 -17.63 -15.31
C ALA A 269 29.97 -17.20 -13.86
N ILE A 270 29.33 -16.10 -13.44
CA ILE A 270 29.50 -15.52 -12.10
C ILE A 270 28.13 -15.31 -11.47
N PRO A 271 27.92 -15.72 -10.21
CA PRO A 271 26.68 -15.46 -9.50
C PRO A 271 26.56 -13.98 -9.15
N ILE A 272 25.38 -13.40 -9.35
CA ILE A 272 25.03 -12.07 -8.85
C ILE A 272 24.50 -12.27 -7.44
N MET A 273 25.29 -11.89 -6.45
CA MET A 273 24.95 -12.02 -5.04
C MET A 273 24.52 -10.68 -4.47
N ALA A 274 23.50 -10.69 -3.64
CA ALA A 274 23.11 -9.54 -2.84
C ALA A 274 23.97 -9.46 -1.55
N GLU A 275 23.89 -8.34 -0.83
CA GLU A 275 24.65 -8.11 0.40
C GLU A 275 24.32 -9.11 1.53
N ASP A 276 23.11 -9.68 1.50
CA ASP A 276 22.60 -10.69 2.43
C ASP A 276 22.86 -12.13 1.98
N ASP A 277 23.85 -12.34 1.10
CA ASP A 277 24.20 -13.64 0.50
C ASP A 277 23.05 -14.30 -0.30
N GLN A 278 21.99 -13.57 -0.65
CA GLN A 278 20.96 -14.11 -1.52
C GLN A 278 21.39 -14.08 -2.99
N LEU A 279 21.08 -15.14 -3.73
CA LEU A 279 21.29 -15.20 -5.16
C LEU A 279 20.24 -14.35 -5.87
N VAL A 280 20.68 -13.36 -6.65
CA VAL A 280 19.82 -12.53 -7.52
C VAL A 280 19.75 -13.13 -8.92
N GLY A 281 20.87 -13.66 -9.41
CA GLY A 281 20.95 -14.22 -10.75
C GLY A 281 22.37 -14.70 -11.09
N VAL A 282 22.63 -14.85 -12.39
CA VAL A 282 23.93 -15.25 -12.94
C VAL A 282 24.25 -14.41 -14.16
N VAL A 283 25.47 -13.91 -14.28
CA VAL A 283 26.02 -13.34 -15.50
C VAL A 283 26.87 -14.38 -16.20
N GLU A 284 26.62 -14.62 -17.48
CA GLU A 284 27.46 -15.44 -18.34
C GLU A 284 28.10 -14.57 -19.40
N VAL A 285 29.39 -14.72 -19.64
CA VAL A 285 30.13 -14.14 -20.76
C VAL A 285 30.74 -15.25 -21.60
N MET A 286 30.62 -15.12 -22.92
CA MET A 286 30.98 -16.17 -23.87
C MET A 286 31.94 -15.64 -24.92
N ASN A 287 32.94 -16.46 -25.26
CA ASN A 287 33.90 -16.25 -26.32
C ASN A 287 34.69 -14.93 -26.18
N LYS A 288 35.84 -14.97 -25.57
CA LYS A 288 36.73 -13.82 -25.45
C LYS A 288 37.21 -13.38 -26.85
N LYS A 289 37.01 -12.10 -27.22
CA LYS A 289 37.49 -11.51 -28.49
C LYS A 289 39.02 -11.59 -28.53
N GLY A 290 39.55 -12.01 -29.67
CA GLY A 290 40.98 -12.29 -29.81
C GLY A 290 41.39 -13.74 -29.49
N GLY A 291 40.43 -14.56 -29.04
CA GLY A 291 40.65 -16.00 -28.73
C GLY A 291 41.17 -16.25 -27.34
N GLY A 292 41.12 -17.52 -26.92
CA GLY A 292 41.58 -17.95 -25.59
C GLY A 292 40.45 -18.06 -24.53
N ALA A 293 40.88 -18.47 -23.33
CA ALA A 293 40.00 -18.58 -22.17
C ALA A 293 39.99 -17.28 -21.35
N PHE A 294 38.96 -17.09 -20.51
CA PHE A 294 38.96 -16.03 -19.52
C PHE A 294 39.99 -16.31 -18.43
N THR A 295 40.69 -15.28 -17.97
CA THR A 295 41.75 -15.36 -16.98
C THR A 295 41.19 -15.12 -15.56
N ARG A 296 41.96 -15.39 -14.52
CA ARG A 296 41.63 -15.04 -13.14
C ARG A 296 41.43 -13.54 -12.92
N GLU A 297 42.10 -12.69 -13.72
CA GLU A 297 41.87 -11.25 -13.69
C GLU A 297 40.50 -10.88 -14.27
N ASP A 298 40.07 -11.60 -15.34
CA ASP A 298 38.74 -11.45 -15.90
C ASP A 298 37.66 -11.89 -14.89
N GLU A 299 37.89 -12.96 -14.12
CA GLU A 299 37.02 -13.42 -13.03
C GLU A 299 36.81 -12.32 -12.00
N GLY A 300 37.90 -11.80 -11.42
CA GLY A 300 37.81 -10.73 -10.39
C GLY A 300 37.25 -9.42 -10.92
N PHE A 301 37.45 -9.12 -12.20
CA PHE A 301 36.88 -7.92 -12.82
C PHE A 301 35.36 -8.04 -13.03
N LEU A 302 34.88 -9.18 -13.57
CA LEU A 302 33.46 -9.44 -13.73
C LEU A 302 32.73 -9.59 -12.38
N GLU A 303 33.38 -10.18 -11.37
CA GLU A 303 32.85 -10.27 -10.01
C GLU A 303 32.59 -8.87 -9.41
N ALA A 304 33.51 -7.92 -9.61
CA ALA A 304 33.33 -6.54 -9.19
C ALA A 304 32.15 -5.87 -9.90
N ILE A 305 31.99 -6.11 -11.22
CA ILE A 305 30.83 -5.62 -11.98
C ILE A 305 29.53 -6.25 -11.47
N CYS A 306 29.53 -7.56 -11.12
CA CYS A 306 28.33 -8.25 -10.58
C CYS A 306 27.85 -7.65 -9.26
N GLY A 307 28.74 -7.12 -8.42
CA GLY A 307 28.38 -6.34 -7.25
C GLY A 307 27.53 -5.09 -7.60
N ASP A 308 28.02 -4.26 -8.54
CA ASP A 308 27.29 -3.08 -8.99
C ASP A 308 25.96 -3.44 -9.69
N ILE A 309 25.96 -4.54 -10.47
CA ILE A 309 24.74 -5.07 -11.11
C ILE A 309 23.70 -5.46 -10.06
N SER A 310 24.11 -6.15 -9.00
CA SER A 310 23.21 -6.58 -7.92
C SER A 310 22.47 -5.38 -7.30
N ILE A 311 23.21 -4.33 -6.95
CA ILE A 311 22.65 -3.10 -6.38
C ILE A 311 21.67 -2.45 -7.34
N ALA A 312 22.05 -2.33 -8.63
CA ALA A 312 21.21 -1.70 -9.64
C ALA A 312 19.92 -2.49 -9.91
N LEU A 313 19.99 -3.82 -9.98
CA LEU A 313 18.83 -4.68 -10.18
C LEU A 313 17.86 -4.59 -9.00
N ARG A 314 18.35 -4.71 -7.77
CA ARG A 314 17.49 -4.57 -6.59
C ARG A 314 16.80 -3.22 -6.54
N ARG A 315 17.53 -2.14 -6.84
CA ARG A 315 16.93 -0.80 -6.90
C ARG A 315 15.84 -0.71 -7.96
N ALA A 316 16.07 -1.21 -9.16
CA ALA A 316 15.08 -1.17 -10.24
C ALA A 316 13.82 -1.97 -9.90
N GLU A 317 13.98 -3.18 -9.34
CA GLU A 317 12.87 -4.00 -8.86
C GLU A 317 12.06 -3.32 -7.75
N MET A 318 12.74 -2.68 -6.80
CA MET A 318 12.10 -1.97 -5.70
C MET A 318 11.32 -0.76 -6.19
N VAL A 319 11.87 0.02 -7.12
CA VAL A 319 11.16 1.16 -7.73
C VAL A 319 9.96 0.69 -8.54
N GLU A 320 10.09 -0.41 -9.30
CA GLU A 320 8.97 -0.97 -10.06
C GLU A 320 7.83 -1.43 -9.13
N ALA A 321 8.17 -2.13 -8.05
CA ALA A 321 7.19 -2.56 -7.05
C ALA A 321 6.51 -1.37 -6.37
N TYR A 322 7.27 -0.33 -6.02
CA TYR A 322 6.74 0.91 -5.44
C TYR A 322 5.77 1.63 -6.39
N LEU A 323 6.14 1.79 -7.66
CA LEU A 323 5.28 2.44 -8.66
C LEU A 323 3.98 1.63 -8.89
N LYS A 324 4.06 0.30 -8.96
CA LYS A 324 2.88 -0.57 -9.04
C LYS A 324 1.98 -0.39 -7.82
N GLY A 325 2.54 -0.36 -6.63
CA GLY A 325 1.82 -0.09 -5.39
C GLY A 325 1.11 1.28 -5.41
N GLN A 326 1.79 2.34 -5.86
CA GLN A 326 1.21 3.68 -5.98
C GLN A 326 0.03 3.74 -6.97
N ILE A 327 0.12 3.03 -8.09
CA ILE A 327 -0.97 2.95 -9.07
C ILE A 327 -2.19 2.26 -8.45
N ILE A 328 -1.98 1.14 -7.74
CA ILE A 328 -3.07 0.42 -7.06
C ILE A 328 -3.72 1.31 -6.00
N THR A 329 -2.93 1.96 -5.13
CA THR A 329 -3.45 2.85 -4.09
C THR A 329 -4.28 3.99 -4.67
N LYS A 330 -3.81 4.64 -5.75
CA LYS A 330 -4.58 5.69 -6.43
C LYS A 330 -5.88 5.18 -7.04
N SER A 331 -5.86 3.97 -7.62
CA SER A 331 -7.04 3.35 -8.20
C SER A 331 -8.09 3.02 -7.12
N LEU A 332 -7.65 2.53 -5.96
CA LEU A 332 -8.52 2.26 -4.81
C LEU A 332 -9.10 3.56 -4.23
N GLN A 333 -8.29 4.62 -4.11
CA GLN A 333 -8.77 5.92 -3.67
C GLN A 333 -9.87 6.47 -4.60
N LEU A 334 -9.68 6.37 -5.92
CA LEU A 334 -10.69 6.75 -6.89
C LEU A 334 -11.98 5.91 -6.76
N ALA A 335 -11.84 4.60 -6.57
CA ALA A 335 -12.97 3.70 -6.33
C ALA A 335 -13.75 4.11 -5.07
N ARG A 336 -13.04 4.45 -3.98
CA ARG A 336 -13.64 5.00 -2.75
C ARG A 336 -14.43 6.29 -3.02
N ASP A 337 -13.83 7.24 -3.75
CA ASP A 337 -14.48 8.52 -4.04
C ASP A 337 -15.77 8.33 -4.87
N ILE A 338 -15.74 7.39 -5.82
CA ILE A 338 -16.92 7.01 -6.60
C ILE A 338 -17.96 6.35 -5.69
N GLN A 339 -17.60 5.39 -4.87
CA GLN A 339 -18.49 4.68 -3.95
C GLN A 339 -19.15 5.65 -2.96
N MET A 340 -18.34 6.50 -2.31
CA MET A 340 -18.84 7.52 -1.39
C MET A 340 -19.71 8.58 -2.09
N GLY A 341 -19.56 8.75 -3.40
CA GLY A 341 -20.45 9.59 -4.21
C GLY A 341 -21.81 8.95 -4.50
N LEU A 342 -21.95 7.64 -4.35
CA LEU A 342 -23.21 6.95 -4.53
C LEU A 342 -24.17 7.13 -3.35
N VAL A 343 -23.67 7.12 -2.12
CA VAL A 343 -24.50 7.27 -0.91
C VAL A 343 -24.83 8.73 -0.61
N PRO A 344 -26.01 9.03 0.00
CA PRO A 344 -26.34 10.39 0.42
C PRO A 344 -25.34 10.91 1.46
N LYS A 345 -24.69 12.05 1.20
CA LYS A 345 -23.69 12.65 2.10
C LYS A 345 -23.93 14.11 2.46
N ASP A 346 -24.79 14.78 1.71
CA ASP A 346 -25.14 16.19 1.95
C ASP A 346 -26.34 16.26 2.89
N PHE A 347 -26.15 16.85 4.07
CA PHE A 347 -27.19 16.97 5.09
C PHE A 347 -27.47 18.44 5.42
N PRO A 348 -28.76 18.84 5.61
CA PRO A 348 -29.97 18.00 5.58
C PRO A 348 -30.26 17.49 4.16
N ALA A 349 -30.42 16.17 4.02
CA ALA A 349 -30.52 15.53 2.71
C ALA A 349 -31.91 15.67 2.04
N LEU A 350 -32.95 15.94 2.81
CA LEU A 350 -34.32 16.14 2.35
C LEU A 350 -34.91 17.40 2.98
N PRO A 351 -34.42 18.61 2.64
CA PRO A 351 -34.79 19.85 3.32
C PRO A 351 -36.29 20.26 3.12
N GLU A 352 -36.94 19.70 2.12
CA GLU A 352 -38.38 19.89 1.85
C GLU A 352 -39.27 19.10 2.82
N PHE A 353 -38.77 18.03 3.44
CA PHE A 353 -39.50 17.17 4.38
C PHE A 353 -39.22 17.58 5.82
N LYS A 354 -39.98 18.57 6.34
CA LYS A 354 -39.81 19.07 7.72
C LYS A 354 -40.30 18.11 8.80
N GLU A 355 -40.99 17.06 8.40
CA GLU A 355 -41.52 16.00 9.26
C GLU A 355 -40.45 15.02 9.77
N VAL A 356 -39.23 15.08 9.23
CA VAL A 356 -38.12 14.19 9.60
C VAL A 356 -36.83 14.97 9.71
N ASP A 357 -35.93 14.41 10.56
CA ASP A 357 -34.53 14.80 10.65
C ASP A 357 -33.72 13.50 10.45
N ILE A 358 -33.00 13.44 9.32
CA ILE A 358 -32.24 12.24 8.89
C ILE A 358 -30.75 12.58 8.85
N PHE A 359 -29.95 11.69 9.41
CA PHE A 359 -28.49 11.76 9.30
C PHE A 359 -27.90 10.34 9.18
N ALA A 360 -26.85 10.19 8.42
CA ALA A 360 -26.15 8.93 8.26
C ALA A 360 -24.63 9.15 8.21
N THR A 361 -23.89 8.10 8.53
CA THR A 361 -22.43 8.04 8.38
C THR A 361 -22.02 6.65 7.95
N MET A 362 -20.95 6.57 7.16
CA MET A 362 -20.29 5.34 6.74
C MET A 362 -18.79 5.54 6.86
N ILE A 363 -18.12 4.63 7.54
CA ILE A 363 -16.67 4.62 7.76
C ILE A 363 -16.17 3.25 7.34
N PRO A 364 -15.67 3.11 6.11
CA PRO A 364 -15.13 1.85 5.62
C PRO A 364 -13.91 1.41 6.43
N ALA A 365 -13.77 0.10 6.67
CA ALA A 365 -12.60 -0.51 7.32
C ALA A 365 -11.39 -0.56 6.38
N LEU A 366 -11.64 -0.71 5.08
CA LEU A 366 -10.65 -0.69 4.00
C LEU A 366 -10.84 0.56 3.14
N GLU A 367 -10.14 0.62 2.00
CA GLU A 367 -10.28 1.73 1.05
C GLU A 367 -11.70 1.82 0.48
N VAL A 368 -12.38 0.68 0.29
CA VAL A 368 -13.77 0.57 -0.15
C VAL A 368 -14.52 -0.41 0.75
N GLY A 369 -15.81 -0.17 1.00
CA GLY A 369 -16.63 -0.94 1.92
C GLY A 369 -17.73 -1.75 1.26
N GLY A 370 -18.25 -2.76 1.99
CA GLY A 370 -19.44 -3.54 1.64
C GLY A 370 -20.76 -2.90 2.10
N ASP A 371 -20.71 -2.07 3.10
CA ASP A 371 -21.87 -1.42 3.68
C ASP A 371 -22.61 -0.52 2.69
N LEU A 372 -23.92 -0.43 2.86
CA LEU A 372 -24.77 0.50 2.13
C LEU A 372 -25.82 1.15 3.03
N TYR A 373 -26.17 2.36 2.71
CA TYR A 373 -27.41 3.00 3.14
C TYR A 373 -27.96 3.88 2.02
N ASP A 374 -29.26 4.04 1.99
CA ASP A 374 -29.93 5.03 1.16
C ASP A 374 -31.25 5.45 1.79
N PHE A 375 -31.74 6.63 1.43
CA PHE A 375 -33.08 7.09 1.74
C PHE A 375 -33.51 8.09 0.67
N PHE A 376 -34.75 7.98 0.26
CA PHE A 376 -35.30 8.80 -0.81
C PHE A 376 -36.84 8.89 -0.70
N PRO A 377 -37.45 9.97 -1.18
CA PRO A 377 -38.90 10.07 -1.21
C PRO A 377 -39.49 9.10 -2.24
N LEU A 378 -40.56 8.40 -1.87
CA LEU A 378 -41.44 7.68 -2.78
C LEU A 378 -42.51 8.60 -3.35
N ASP A 379 -43.00 9.49 -2.52
CA ASP A 379 -43.94 10.56 -2.86
C ASP A 379 -43.87 11.69 -1.81
N LYS A 380 -44.84 12.63 -1.84
CA LYS A 380 -44.89 13.77 -0.92
C LYS A 380 -45.11 13.41 0.56
N ASP A 381 -45.57 12.20 0.86
CA ASP A 381 -45.94 11.74 2.20
C ASP A 381 -45.12 10.52 2.67
N ARG A 382 -44.30 9.89 1.83
CA ARG A 382 -43.61 8.66 2.17
C ARG A 382 -42.13 8.70 1.78
N ILE A 383 -41.28 8.21 2.69
CA ILE A 383 -39.83 8.05 2.48
C ILE A 383 -39.48 6.57 2.61
N CYS A 384 -38.74 6.04 1.63
CA CYS A 384 -38.10 4.76 1.71
C CYS A 384 -36.69 4.94 2.29
N PHE A 385 -36.26 3.98 3.12
CA PHE A 385 -34.89 3.90 3.64
C PHE A 385 -34.38 2.47 3.60
N VAL A 386 -33.09 2.31 3.52
CA VAL A 386 -32.40 1.01 3.57
C VAL A 386 -31.04 1.19 4.23
N ILE A 387 -30.64 0.18 5.00
CA ILE A 387 -29.28 -0.06 5.45
C ILE A 387 -28.95 -1.54 5.21
N GLY A 388 -27.71 -1.85 4.87
CA GLY A 388 -27.31 -3.23 4.63
C GLY A 388 -25.81 -3.38 4.63
N ASP A 389 -25.36 -4.62 4.70
CA ASP A 389 -23.98 -5.03 4.68
C ASP A 389 -23.80 -6.22 3.74
N VAL A 390 -22.79 -6.15 2.87
CA VAL A 390 -22.42 -7.17 1.89
C VAL A 390 -21.38 -8.10 2.50
N SER A 391 -21.60 -9.41 2.34
CA SER A 391 -20.59 -10.40 2.68
C SER A 391 -19.26 -10.12 1.97
N ASP A 392 -18.13 -10.49 2.61
CA ASP A 392 -16.78 -10.20 2.15
C ASP A 392 -16.43 -8.69 2.21
N LYS A 393 -15.20 -8.36 1.80
CA LYS A 393 -14.65 -6.99 1.88
C LYS A 393 -13.91 -6.61 0.60
N GLY A 394 -13.59 -5.32 0.49
CA GLY A 394 -12.81 -4.80 -0.63
C GLY A 394 -13.62 -4.60 -1.92
N ILE A 395 -12.93 -4.64 -3.07
CA ILE A 395 -13.51 -4.27 -4.36
C ILE A 395 -14.75 -5.10 -4.75
N PRO A 396 -14.78 -6.44 -4.60
CA PRO A 396 -15.97 -7.22 -4.93
C PRO A 396 -17.19 -6.80 -4.13
N ALA A 397 -17.04 -6.63 -2.81
CA ALA A 397 -18.12 -6.19 -1.92
C ALA A 397 -18.62 -4.80 -2.29
N ALA A 398 -17.72 -3.85 -2.59
CA ALA A 398 -18.06 -2.50 -3.01
C ALA A 398 -18.87 -2.45 -4.32
N LEU A 399 -18.55 -3.32 -5.29
CA LEU A 399 -19.32 -3.45 -6.53
C LEU A 399 -20.70 -4.05 -6.28
N PHE A 400 -20.77 -5.11 -5.47
CA PHE A 400 -22.04 -5.75 -5.14
C PHE A 400 -22.94 -4.82 -4.32
N MET A 401 -22.38 -4.05 -3.39
CA MET A 401 -23.06 -2.96 -2.67
C MET A 401 -23.71 -1.96 -3.61
N SER A 402 -22.97 -1.49 -4.62
CA SER A 402 -23.46 -0.54 -5.61
C SER A 402 -24.64 -1.09 -6.42
N MET A 403 -24.59 -2.39 -6.77
CA MET A 403 -25.69 -3.11 -7.42
C MET A 403 -26.89 -3.21 -6.49
N ALA A 404 -26.69 -3.65 -5.25
CA ALA A 404 -27.75 -3.80 -4.25
C ALA A 404 -28.47 -2.47 -3.98
N ARG A 405 -27.73 -1.40 -3.73
CA ARG A 405 -28.29 -0.06 -3.53
C ARG A 405 -29.14 0.40 -4.73
N THR A 406 -28.63 0.22 -5.94
CA THR A 406 -29.36 0.59 -7.17
C THR A 406 -30.62 -0.23 -7.32
N ALA A 407 -30.54 -1.54 -7.08
CA ALA A 407 -31.69 -2.45 -7.13
C ALA A 407 -32.75 -2.05 -6.09
N PHE A 408 -32.35 -1.72 -4.87
CA PHE A 408 -33.28 -1.18 -3.84
C PHE A 408 -34.03 0.04 -4.34
N LYS A 409 -33.32 1.06 -4.81
CA LYS A 409 -33.93 2.30 -5.27
C LYS A 409 -34.91 2.08 -6.42
N MET A 410 -34.50 1.33 -7.42
CA MET A 410 -35.36 1.03 -8.59
C MET A 410 -36.57 0.19 -8.23
N SER A 411 -36.38 -0.83 -7.37
CA SER A 411 -37.49 -1.72 -6.95
C SER A 411 -38.49 -1.00 -6.05
N ALA A 412 -38.04 -0.15 -5.13
CA ALA A 412 -38.93 0.63 -4.26
C ALA A 412 -39.74 1.66 -5.04
N LEU A 413 -39.13 2.31 -6.03
CA LEU A 413 -39.86 3.24 -6.92
C LEU A 413 -40.88 2.52 -7.82
N ALA A 414 -40.62 1.29 -8.20
CA ALA A 414 -41.53 0.47 -9.01
C ALA A 414 -42.68 -0.17 -8.20
N SER A 415 -42.51 -0.35 -6.87
CA SER A 415 -43.52 -0.94 -5.96
C SER A 415 -43.59 -0.16 -4.65
N PRO A 416 -44.02 1.11 -4.71
CA PRO A 416 -43.98 2.02 -3.57
C PRO A 416 -44.95 1.67 -2.43
N GLU A 417 -45.85 0.72 -2.63
CA GLU A 417 -46.85 0.28 -1.67
C GLU A 417 -46.42 -0.86 -0.76
N SER A 418 -45.32 -1.55 -1.06
CA SER A 418 -44.92 -2.74 -0.30
C SER A 418 -43.39 -2.93 -0.22
N ILE A 419 -42.86 -2.89 1.00
CA ILE A 419 -41.45 -3.13 1.25
C ILE A 419 -41.06 -4.61 1.04
N SER A 420 -41.96 -5.57 1.33
CA SER A 420 -41.71 -6.98 1.09
C SER A 420 -41.63 -7.31 -0.41
N ALA A 421 -42.44 -6.64 -1.26
CA ALA A 421 -42.32 -6.75 -2.70
C ALA A 421 -41.01 -6.15 -3.22
N THR A 422 -40.56 -5.05 -2.65
CA THR A 422 -39.25 -4.45 -2.94
C THR A 422 -38.12 -5.42 -2.62
N MET A 423 -38.09 -6.00 -1.41
CA MET A 423 -37.09 -6.98 -0.98
C MET A 423 -37.02 -8.18 -1.92
N ARG A 424 -38.16 -8.74 -2.31
CA ARG A 424 -38.22 -9.87 -3.23
C ARG A 424 -37.59 -9.55 -4.58
N ARG A 425 -37.94 -8.42 -5.19
CA ARG A 425 -37.35 -8.00 -6.47
C ARG A 425 -35.85 -7.77 -6.40
N VAL A 426 -35.38 -7.15 -5.31
CA VAL A 426 -33.95 -6.98 -5.07
C VAL A 426 -33.27 -8.34 -4.96
N ASN A 427 -33.85 -9.29 -4.22
CA ASN A 427 -33.33 -10.64 -4.09
C ASN A 427 -33.25 -11.37 -5.44
N GLU A 428 -34.33 -11.34 -6.23
CA GLU A 428 -34.35 -11.93 -7.57
C GLU A 428 -33.22 -11.36 -8.43
N PHE A 429 -33.11 -10.02 -8.50
CA PHE A 429 -32.05 -9.35 -9.29
C PHE A 429 -30.63 -9.72 -8.83
N LEU A 430 -30.38 -9.71 -7.53
CA LEU A 430 -29.05 -10.05 -7.00
C LEU A 430 -28.70 -11.51 -7.21
N SER A 431 -29.66 -12.43 -7.05
CA SER A 431 -29.44 -13.86 -7.20
C SER A 431 -29.15 -14.26 -8.66
N GLU A 432 -29.78 -13.62 -9.65
CA GLU A 432 -29.56 -13.90 -11.08
C GLU A 432 -28.13 -13.56 -11.53
N SER A 433 -27.50 -12.55 -10.93
CA SER A 433 -26.18 -12.05 -11.33
C SER A 433 -25.04 -12.49 -10.40
N ASN A 434 -25.27 -13.44 -9.50
CA ASN A 434 -24.39 -13.74 -8.37
C ASN A 434 -23.47 -14.94 -8.61
N GLN A 435 -22.53 -14.85 -9.53
CA GLN A 435 -21.51 -15.91 -9.74
C GLN A 435 -20.53 -16.05 -8.57
N SER A 436 -20.34 -14.98 -7.81
CA SER A 436 -19.40 -14.94 -6.67
C SER A 436 -20.00 -15.43 -5.36
N GLN A 437 -21.28 -15.85 -5.36
CA GLN A 437 -22.01 -16.31 -4.17
C GLN A 437 -22.03 -15.31 -2.99
N MET A 438 -21.98 -14.01 -3.29
CA MET A 438 -22.08 -12.95 -2.31
C MET A 438 -23.53 -12.75 -1.86
N PHE A 439 -23.72 -12.23 -0.66
CA PHE A 439 -25.06 -11.95 -0.14
C PHE A 439 -25.06 -10.59 0.58
N VAL A 440 -26.25 -10.04 0.79
CA VAL A 440 -26.44 -8.76 1.50
C VAL A 440 -27.40 -8.99 2.64
N THR A 441 -26.96 -8.66 3.87
CA THR A 441 -27.90 -8.46 4.97
C THR A 441 -28.50 -7.05 4.80
N ALA A 442 -29.80 -6.92 4.93
CA ALA A 442 -30.43 -5.61 4.77
C ALA A 442 -31.66 -5.44 5.64
N LEU A 443 -31.88 -4.21 6.11
CA LEU A 443 -33.14 -3.77 6.68
C LEU A 443 -33.62 -2.57 5.88
N ALA A 444 -34.83 -2.66 5.33
CA ALA A 444 -35.43 -1.58 4.59
C ALA A 444 -36.85 -1.26 5.13
N GLY A 445 -37.29 -0.02 4.95
CA GLY A 445 -38.59 0.39 5.41
C GLY A 445 -39.17 1.58 4.64
N ILE A 446 -40.50 1.77 4.78
CA ILE A 446 -41.25 2.90 4.26
C ILE A 446 -41.89 3.63 5.44
N LEU A 447 -41.51 4.88 5.65
CA LEU A 447 -42.06 5.76 6.66
C LEU A 447 -43.16 6.64 6.05
N ASP A 448 -44.39 6.55 6.59
CA ASP A 448 -45.48 7.49 6.29
C ASP A 448 -45.35 8.75 7.19
N LEU A 449 -45.07 9.88 6.59
CA LEU A 449 -44.82 11.16 7.27
C LEU A 449 -46.04 11.77 7.91
N ARG A 450 -47.27 11.35 7.55
CA ARG A 450 -48.51 11.84 8.13
C ARG A 450 -48.80 11.14 9.46
N THR A 451 -48.47 9.85 9.53
CA THR A 451 -48.88 9.01 10.64
C THR A 451 -47.73 8.60 11.56
N GLY A 452 -46.47 8.62 11.06
CA GLY A 452 -45.30 8.09 11.73
C GLY A 452 -45.26 6.55 11.70
N CYS A 453 -46.14 5.90 10.93
CA CYS A 453 -46.10 4.45 10.73
C CYS A 453 -44.94 4.07 9.81
N VAL A 454 -44.20 3.02 10.17
CA VAL A 454 -43.12 2.43 9.38
C VAL A 454 -43.51 1.00 9.06
N GLU A 455 -43.61 0.66 7.78
CA GLU A 455 -43.56 -0.72 7.32
C GLU A 455 -42.11 -1.07 7.06
N TYR A 456 -41.60 -2.18 7.61
CA TYR A 456 -40.21 -2.60 7.43
C TYR A 456 -40.11 -4.08 7.12
N ALA A 457 -39.02 -4.46 6.44
CA ALA A 457 -38.65 -5.85 6.17
C ALA A 457 -37.18 -6.04 6.47
N ASP A 458 -36.85 -7.26 6.93
CA ASP A 458 -35.52 -7.64 7.40
C ASP A 458 -35.03 -8.83 6.56
N ALA A 459 -33.82 -8.75 6.07
CA ALA A 459 -33.09 -9.79 5.36
C ALA A 459 -31.82 -10.20 6.15
N GLY A 460 -32.00 -10.60 7.41
CA GLY A 460 -30.92 -11.06 8.27
C GLY A 460 -30.02 -9.99 8.86
N HIS A 461 -30.46 -8.73 8.82
CA HIS A 461 -29.69 -7.59 9.32
C HIS A 461 -29.84 -7.38 10.85
N GLU A 462 -29.00 -6.51 11.41
CA GLU A 462 -29.10 -6.14 12.83
C GLU A 462 -30.39 -5.37 13.12
N PRO A 463 -31.12 -5.73 14.18
CA PRO A 463 -32.35 -5.07 14.53
C PRO A 463 -32.10 -3.65 15.06
N PRO A 464 -32.81 -2.63 14.55
CA PRO A 464 -32.63 -1.25 14.97
C PRO A 464 -33.16 -0.98 16.37
N PHE A 465 -32.77 0.18 16.93
CA PHE A 465 -33.33 0.71 18.17
C PHE A 465 -34.28 1.88 17.92
N ILE A 466 -35.30 2.00 18.76
CA ILE A 466 -36.12 3.21 18.86
C ILE A 466 -35.69 3.96 20.11
N LEU A 467 -35.23 5.20 19.93
CA LEU A 467 -34.89 6.12 21.02
C LEU A 467 -36.01 7.14 21.17
N GLN A 468 -36.71 7.07 22.32
CA GLN A 468 -37.79 8.01 22.65
C GLN A 468 -37.24 9.34 23.22
N PRO A 469 -37.99 10.43 23.14
CA PRO A 469 -37.63 11.68 23.81
C PRO A 469 -37.48 11.56 25.33
N SER A 470 -38.11 10.60 25.95
CA SER A 470 -37.99 10.28 27.37
C SER A 470 -36.65 9.67 27.80
N GLY A 471 -35.89 9.10 26.86
CA GLY A 471 -34.66 8.35 27.13
C GLY A 471 -34.84 6.84 27.09
N VAL A 472 -36.06 6.40 26.95
CA VAL A 472 -36.33 4.99 26.78
C VAL A 472 -35.82 4.53 25.43
N VAL A 473 -35.05 3.44 25.44
CA VAL A 473 -34.56 2.76 24.24
C VAL A 473 -35.26 1.41 24.17
N SER A 474 -35.73 1.05 22.99
CA SER A 474 -36.34 -0.26 22.76
C SER A 474 -35.82 -0.84 21.47
N LYS A 475 -35.53 -2.15 21.44
CA LYS A 475 -35.13 -2.88 20.27
C LYS A 475 -36.33 -3.22 19.41
N VAL A 476 -36.23 -3.06 18.08
CA VAL A 476 -37.28 -3.44 17.15
C VAL A 476 -37.28 -4.96 16.99
N GLU A 477 -38.45 -5.58 16.92
CA GLU A 477 -38.59 -7.02 16.74
C GLU A 477 -38.11 -7.43 15.32
N LYS A 478 -37.39 -8.55 15.26
CA LYS A 478 -37.04 -9.16 13.95
C LYS A 478 -38.29 -9.80 13.35
N VAL A 479 -38.56 -9.48 12.07
CA VAL A 479 -39.63 -10.16 11.33
C VAL A 479 -39.13 -11.44 10.65
N GLY A 480 -37.83 -11.65 10.67
CA GLY A 480 -37.16 -12.84 10.12
C GLY A 480 -37.00 -12.77 8.60
N GLY A 481 -35.81 -13.04 8.13
CA GLY A 481 -35.48 -13.07 6.71
C GLY A 481 -34.09 -13.66 6.51
N VAL A 482 -33.83 -14.16 5.30
CA VAL A 482 -32.53 -14.65 4.86
C VAL A 482 -31.87 -13.54 4.05
N ALA A 483 -30.55 -13.42 4.13
CA ALA A 483 -29.79 -12.44 3.34
C ALA A 483 -30.12 -12.48 1.85
N LEU A 484 -30.15 -11.31 1.23
CA LEU A 484 -30.47 -11.14 -0.19
C LEU A 484 -29.35 -11.68 -1.08
N GLY A 485 -29.70 -12.24 -2.23
CA GLY A 485 -28.75 -12.79 -3.19
C GLY A 485 -28.32 -14.23 -2.91
N PHE A 486 -28.74 -14.81 -1.78
CA PHE A 486 -28.38 -16.18 -1.42
C PHE A 486 -29.15 -17.24 -2.21
N CYS A 487 -30.46 -17.01 -2.42
CA CYS A 487 -31.34 -17.91 -3.15
C CYS A 487 -32.47 -17.11 -3.82
N PRO A 488 -32.84 -17.40 -5.09
CA PRO A 488 -33.81 -16.56 -5.82
C PRO A 488 -35.22 -16.61 -5.24
N ASP A 489 -35.71 -17.77 -4.76
CA ASP A 489 -37.09 -18.00 -4.37
C ASP A 489 -37.35 -17.73 -2.88
N LEU A 490 -36.85 -16.58 -2.34
CA LEU A 490 -37.07 -16.20 -0.95
C LEU A 490 -38.33 -15.36 -0.79
N CYS A 491 -39.09 -15.65 0.26
CA CYS A 491 -40.22 -14.80 0.71
C CYS A 491 -39.76 -13.89 1.85
N PHE A 492 -40.11 -12.61 1.74
CA PHE A 492 -39.83 -11.61 2.78
C PHE A 492 -41.15 -11.17 3.42
N HIS A 493 -41.19 -11.14 4.73
CA HIS A 493 -42.30 -10.68 5.50
C HIS A 493 -42.09 -9.22 5.93
N SER A 494 -43.14 -8.44 6.06
CA SER A 494 -43.06 -7.09 6.62
C SER A 494 -43.63 -7.04 8.04
N GLY A 495 -42.99 -6.22 8.86
CA GLY A 495 -43.48 -5.78 10.16
C GLY A 495 -43.95 -4.33 10.08
N ALA A 496 -44.65 -3.91 11.13
CA ALA A 496 -45.03 -2.52 11.28
C ALA A 496 -44.66 -1.99 12.67
N LEU A 497 -44.17 -0.76 12.71
CA LEU A 497 -43.94 -0.03 13.95
C LEU A 497 -44.46 1.40 13.81
N LYS A 498 -44.62 2.09 14.92
CA LYS A 498 -45.06 3.47 14.95
C LYS A 498 -44.06 4.34 15.70
N LEU A 499 -43.56 5.35 15.03
CA LEU A 499 -42.76 6.41 15.62
C LEU A 499 -43.71 7.52 16.09
N ASN A 500 -43.66 7.86 17.35
CA ASN A 500 -44.31 9.07 17.88
C ASN A 500 -43.45 10.28 17.62
N ARG A 501 -44.03 11.47 17.72
CA ARG A 501 -43.29 12.71 17.50
C ARG A 501 -42.08 12.82 18.45
N GLY A 502 -40.90 12.96 17.84
CA GLY A 502 -39.61 13.05 18.53
C GLY A 502 -38.86 11.72 18.69
N ASP A 503 -39.50 10.58 18.42
CA ASP A 503 -38.83 9.28 18.40
C ASP A 503 -37.80 9.25 17.26
N ALA A 504 -36.68 8.55 17.52
CA ALA A 504 -35.62 8.31 16.53
C ALA A 504 -35.44 6.81 16.31
N LEU A 505 -35.53 6.37 15.06
CA LEU A 505 -35.15 5.03 14.62
C LEU A 505 -33.63 5.04 14.32
N VAL A 506 -32.87 4.20 15.04
CA VAL A 506 -31.41 4.09 14.95
C VAL A 506 -31.07 2.76 14.31
N LEU A 507 -30.58 2.81 13.08
CA LEU A 507 -30.13 1.65 12.31
C LEU A 507 -28.60 1.64 12.25
N TYR A 508 -28.01 0.45 12.24
CA TYR A 508 -26.55 0.28 12.24
C TYR A 508 -26.17 -1.08 11.63
N THR A 509 -24.96 -1.17 11.09
CA THR A 509 -24.36 -2.42 10.61
C THR A 509 -23.57 -3.09 11.74
N ASP A 510 -23.23 -4.36 11.55
CA ASP A 510 -22.55 -5.18 12.58
C ASP A 510 -21.18 -4.63 12.96
N GLY A 511 -20.48 -3.88 12.10
CA GLY A 511 -19.25 -3.20 12.49
C GLY A 511 -19.37 -2.23 13.67
N VAL A 512 -20.60 -1.86 14.07
CA VAL A 512 -20.83 -1.09 15.30
C VAL A 512 -20.83 -1.97 16.55
N ASN A 513 -21.62 -3.05 16.56
CA ASN A 513 -21.71 -3.96 17.71
C ASN A 513 -20.53 -4.93 17.78
N GLU A 514 -19.89 -5.26 16.67
CA GLU A 514 -18.70 -6.08 16.58
C GLU A 514 -17.38 -5.29 16.68
N ALA A 515 -17.47 -3.96 16.83
CA ALA A 515 -16.29 -3.14 17.10
C ALA A 515 -15.48 -3.70 18.27
N MET A 516 -14.19 -3.94 18.06
CA MET A 516 -13.34 -4.71 18.98
C MET A 516 -12.30 -3.81 19.67
N ASN A 517 -12.11 -4.02 20.97
CA ASN A 517 -11.04 -3.35 21.71
C ASN A 517 -9.72 -4.15 21.65
N PRO A 518 -8.57 -3.60 22.13
CA PRO A 518 -7.29 -4.34 22.16
C PRO A 518 -7.34 -5.65 22.94
N GLY A 519 -8.29 -5.80 23.87
CA GLY A 519 -8.55 -7.03 24.63
C GLY A 519 -9.42 -8.05 23.88
N ARG A 520 -9.75 -7.81 22.60
CA ARG A 520 -10.63 -8.64 21.77
C ARG A 520 -12.06 -8.80 22.32
N GLN A 521 -12.55 -7.82 23.05
CA GLN A 521 -13.93 -7.76 23.49
C GLN A 521 -14.75 -6.96 22.47
N LEU A 522 -15.96 -7.41 22.18
CA LEU A 522 -16.89 -6.70 21.30
C LEU A 522 -17.62 -5.58 22.06
N PHE A 523 -17.97 -4.50 21.37
CA PHE A 523 -18.76 -3.40 21.92
C PHE A 523 -20.15 -3.89 22.35
N GLY A 524 -20.82 -4.61 21.47
CA GLY A 524 -22.08 -5.32 21.74
C GLY A 524 -23.33 -4.43 21.71
N ALA A 525 -24.46 -5.08 21.47
CA ALA A 525 -25.76 -4.40 21.40
C ALA A 525 -26.18 -3.72 22.73
N ASP A 526 -25.82 -4.30 23.86
CA ASP A 526 -26.12 -3.74 25.19
C ASP A 526 -25.40 -2.40 25.41
N ALA A 527 -24.15 -2.28 24.93
CA ALA A 527 -23.41 -1.02 25.01
C ALA A 527 -23.97 0.06 24.06
N ILE A 528 -24.54 -0.35 22.94
CA ILE A 528 -25.27 0.55 22.03
C ILE A 528 -26.49 1.09 22.76
N GLU A 529 -27.33 0.23 23.34
CA GLU A 529 -28.55 0.60 24.08
C GLU A 529 -28.22 1.54 25.25
N GLN A 530 -27.22 1.21 26.05
CA GLN A 530 -26.75 2.06 27.16
C GLN A 530 -26.22 3.42 26.67
N SER A 531 -25.54 3.44 25.55
CA SER A 531 -25.02 4.69 24.95
C SER A 531 -26.18 5.58 24.50
N LEU A 532 -27.16 5.02 23.80
CA LEU A 532 -28.34 5.73 23.33
C LEU A 532 -29.18 6.30 24.48
N SER A 533 -29.35 5.55 25.56
CA SER A 533 -30.14 6.01 26.74
C SER A 533 -29.50 7.22 27.43
N ARG A 534 -28.21 7.43 27.28
CA ARG A 534 -27.46 8.54 27.88
C ARG A 534 -27.33 9.78 26.98
N VAL A 535 -27.83 9.73 25.76
CA VAL A 535 -27.81 10.89 24.83
C VAL A 535 -28.62 12.05 25.41
N GLY A 536 -27.99 13.22 25.52
CA GLY A 536 -28.65 14.44 26.06
C GLY A 536 -29.77 14.96 25.15
N ARG A 537 -30.75 15.69 25.71
CA ARG A 537 -32.01 16.07 25.01
C ARG A 537 -32.34 17.56 25.10
N PRO A 538 -33.03 18.15 24.10
CA PRO A 538 -33.41 17.61 22.77
C PRO A 538 -32.20 17.34 21.90
N VAL A 539 -32.28 16.37 20.96
CA VAL A 539 -31.15 15.90 20.18
C VAL A 539 -31.49 15.72 18.69
N SER A 540 -30.57 16.12 17.81
CA SER A 540 -30.67 15.86 16.37
C SER A 540 -30.16 14.47 16.02
N SER A 541 -30.54 13.96 14.85
CA SER A 541 -30.06 12.68 14.31
C SER A 541 -28.53 12.65 14.19
N GLU A 542 -27.95 13.77 13.77
CA GLU A 542 -26.48 13.93 13.70
C GLU A 542 -25.81 13.76 15.06
N ARG A 543 -26.36 14.36 16.12
CA ARG A 543 -25.79 14.27 17.45
C ARG A 543 -25.89 12.86 18.01
N ILE A 544 -26.98 12.12 17.76
CA ILE A 544 -27.13 10.72 18.16
C ILE A 544 -25.97 9.90 17.59
N ILE A 545 -25.72 10.01 16.28
CA ILE A 545 -24.63 9.30 15.62
C ILE A 545 -23.27 9.71 16.17
N ARG A 546 -23.00 11.02 16.33
CA ARG A 546 -21.72 11.50 16.85
C ARG A 546 -21.43 11.01 18.27
N GLU A 547 -22.43 10.99 19.15
CA GLU A 547 -22.25 10.50 20.51
C GLU A 547 -22.03 8.99 20.54
N LEU A 548 -22.79 8.19 19.78
CA LEU A 548 -22.59 6.75 19.68
C LEU A 548 -21.21 6.41 19.07
N LEU A 549 -20.87 7.04 17.95
CA LEU A 549 -19.56 6.84 17.30
C LEU A 549 -18.40 7.23 18.24
N GLY A 550 -18.56 8.30 19.02
CA GLY A 550 -17.58 8.70 20.03
C GLY A 550 -17.37 7.61 21.08
N LYS A 551 -18.44 6.91 21.51
CA LYS A 551 -18.33 5.77 22.45
C LYS A 551 -17.63 4.57 21.83
N VAL A 552 -17.99 4.23 20.58
CA VAL A 552 -17.32 3.16 19.83
C VAL A 552 -15.82 3.45 19.72
N ARG A 553 -15.42 4.66 19.31
CA ARG A 553 -14.01 5.06 19.17
C ARG A 553 -13.23 4.98 20.49
N VAL A 554 -13.84 5.42 21.59
CA VAL A 554 -13.21 5.32 22.92
C VAL A 554 -13.03 3.86 23.34
N PHE A 555 -13.98 3.00 23.02
CA PHE A 555 -13.91 1.56 23.33
C PHE A 555 -12.85 0.84 22.48
N VAL A 556 -12.81 1.12 21.18
CA VAL A 556 -11.83 0.54 20.23
C VAL A 556 -10.40 0.96 20.59
N GLY A 557 -10.20 2.22 20.99
CA GLY A 557 -8.88 2.74 21.38
C GLY A 557 -7.87 2.64 20.24
N ALA A 558 -6.78 1.90 20.46
CA ALA A 558 -5.71 1.68 19.48
C ALA A 558 -5.91 0.44 18.60
N ALA A 559 -7.01 -0.32 18.76
CA ALA A 559 -7.27 -1.48 17.91
C ALA A 559 -7.66 -1.03 16.49
N GLN A 560 -7.28 -1.83 15.50
CA GLN A 560 -7.66 -1.60 14.11
C GLN A 560 -9.16 -1.86 13.94
N GLN A 561 -9.81 -1.08 13.07
CA GLN A 561 -11.20 -1.29 12.70
C GLN A 561 -11.34 -2.59 11.91
N ASN A 562 -12.19 -3.51 12.39
CA ASN A 562 -12.36 -4.84 11.79
C ASN A 562 -13.37 -4.86 10.66
N ASP A 563 -14.41 -4.01 10.73
CA ASP A 563 -15.51 -3.96 9.76
C ASP A 563 -15.96 -2.55 9.47
N ASP A 564 -16.73 -2.39 8.38
CA ASP A 564 -17.35 -1.13 8.01
C ASP A 564 -18.30 -0.67 9.11
N ILE A 565 -18.26 0.60 9.47
CA ILE A 565 -19.14 1.18 10.48
C ILE A 565 -20.14 2.09 9.77
N THR A 566 -21.38 1.63 9.68
CA THR A 566 -22.48 2.43 9.09
C THR A 566 -23.61 2.62 10.08
N MET A 567 -24.11 3.84 10.15
CA MET A 567 -25.27 4.22 10.97
C MET A 567 -26.19 5.13 10.18
N LEU A 568 -27.50 4.88 10.32
CA LEU A 568 -28.55 5.72 9.78
C LEU A 568 -29.56 6.02 10.87
N VAL A 569 -29.83 7.30 11.14
CA VAL A 569 -30.80 7.73 12.14
C VAL A 569 -31.90 8.54 11.48
N ILE A 570 -33.16 8.14 11.69
CA ILE A 570 -34.36 8.79 11.19
C ILE A 570 -35.20 9.23 12.39
N ARG A 571 -35.26 10.52 12.64
CA ARG A 571 -36.06 11.08 13.70
C ARG A 571 -37.37 11.64 13.14
N TYR A 572 -38.52 11.19 13.66
CA TYR A 572 -39.82 11.64 13.23
C TYR A 572 -40.23 12.89 14.02
N LEU A 573 -40.46 14.00 13.30
CA LEU A 573 -40.83 15.28 13.92
C LEU A 573 -42.34 15.55 13.83
N GLY A 574 -43.05 14.78 13.01
CA GLY A 574 -44.49 14.96 12.72
C GLY A 574 -44.78 16.22 11.95
N ARG A 575 -45.97 16.30 11.38
CA ARG A 575 -46.45 17.56 10.78
C ARG A 575 -46.69 18.57 11.91
N GLY A 576 -46.05 19.75 11.82
CA GLY A 576 -46.38 20.87 12.69
C GLY A 576 -47.89 21.16 12.57
N GLU A 577 -48.60 21.31 13.70
CA GLU A 577 -49.94 21.87 13.66
C GLU A 577 -49.84 23.20 12.92
N GLY A 578 -50.39 23.23 11.72
CA GLY A 578 -50.54 24.49 10.99
C GLY A 578 -51.22 25.47 11.91
N THR A 579 -50.60 26.60 12.17
CA THR A 579 -51.27 27.78 12.72
C THR A 579 -52.48 28.01 11.80
N VAL A 580 -53.68 27.59 12.27
CA VAL A 580 -54.94 28.04 11.70
C VAL A 580 -54.91 29.53 11.90
N ASN A 581 -54.65 30.28 10.81
CA ASN A 581 -54.88 31.72 10.76
C ASN A 581 -56.37 31.94 10.96
N LEU A 582 -56.80 32.13 12.20
CA LEU A 582 -58.03 32.78 12.58
C LEU A 582 -57.85 34.29 12.32
N ALA A 583 -57.90 34.70 11.06
CA ALA A 583 -57.98 36.07 10.67
C ALA A 583 -58.85 36.15 9.42
N ALA A 584 -60.15 36.22 9.61
CA ALA A 584 -61.12 36.95 8.79
C ALA A 584 -62.57 36.60 9.23
N ALA A 585 -62.98 37.21 10.29
CA ALA A 585 -64.38 37.48 10.51
C ALA A 585 -64.45 38.90 11.14
N ASP A 586 -64.51 39.86 10.29
CA ASP A 586 -65.29 41.11 10.45
C ASP A 586 -65.55 41.72 9.06
#